data_50b2d30523e8aca0abec7823d1b16a09
#
_entry.id   50b2d30523e8aca0abec7823d1b16a09
#
_cell.length_a   1.000
_cell.length_b   1.000
_cell.length_c   1.000
_cell.angle_alpha   90.00
_cell.angle_beta   90.00
_cell.angle_gamma   90.00
#
_symmetry.space_group_name_H-M   'P 1'
#
loop_
_entity.id
_entity.type
_entity.pdbx_description
1 polymer ?
#
loop_
_entity_poly.entity_id
_entity_poly.type
_entity_poly.pdbx_seq_one_letter_code
_entity_poly.pdbx_strand_id
1 'polypeptide(L)'
;IQPNHPDSVKLRFNWNAALAQDPFSDCGLYFGTQFVHYTTDCGNNWKIISPDLTTNDSLKQKQGSSGGLTFDVTGAENYTTIICISPSPHDSKVLWVGTDDGNVQLTKDGGKTWNNVGQKIKGQPKNGWVPQIEVSPHNAGEAFVVMNNYRQNDWKPYVFHTTDFGAKW
;
A
#
# COMPACT_ATOMS: atom_id res chain seq x y z
N ILE A 1 7.59 3.99 -16.61
CA ILE A 1 6.78 5.03 -15.95
C ILE A 1 7.22 5.07 -14.50
N GLN A 2 7.76 6.18 -14.06
CA GLN A 2 8.25 6.34 -12.68
C GLN A 2 7.94 7.78 -12.24
N PRO A 3 7.39 7.99 -11.04
CA PRO A 3 7.18 9.33 -10.51
C PRO A 3 8.49 10.09 -10.38
N ASN A 4 8.46 11.39 -10.65
CA ASN A 4 9.60 12.27 -10.44
C ASN A 4 9.95 12.33 -8.95
N HIS A 5 11.25 12.29 -8.64
CA HIS A 5 11.72 12.52 -7.28
C HIS A 5 11.44 13.96 -6.86
N PRO A 6 10.76 14.20 -5.72
CA PRO A 6 10.77 15.51 -5.09
C PRO A 6 12.21 15.86 -4.69
N ASP A 7 12.63 17.11 -4.87
CA ASP A 7 14.03 17.55 -4.64
C ASP A 7 14.57 17.28 -3.23
N SER A 8 13.69 17.04 -2.25
CA SER A 8 14.05 16.91 -0.83
C SER A 8 13.75 15.53 -0.20
N VAL A 9 13.16 14.57 -0.94
CA VAL A 9 12.70 13.30 -0.36
C VAL A 9 13.21 12.12 -1.17
N LYS A 10 13.96 11.23 -0.53
CA LYS A 10 14.34 9.96 -1.14
C LYS A 10 13.11 9.06 -1.22
N LEU A 11 12.70 8.69 -2.44
CA LEU A 11 11.64 7.71 -2.65
C LEU A 11 12.15 6.29 -2.35
N ARG A 12 11.29 5.50 -1.71
CA ARG A 12 11.50 4.09 -1.43
C ARG A 12 10.60 3.26 -2.34
N PHE A 13 11.16 2.25 -2.98
CA PHE A 13 10.46 1.36 -3.89
C PHE A 13 10.59 -0.07 -3.41
N ASN A 14 9.52 -0.84 -3.49
CA ASN A 14 9.60 -2.28 -3.46
C ASN A 14 9.91 -2.80 -4.87
N TRP A 15 10.48 -3.99 -4.97
CA TRP A 15 10.63 -4.69 -6.25
C TRP A 15 9.27 -4.84 -6.96
N ASN A 16 8.22 -5.13 -6.19
CA ASN A 16 6.83 -5.15 -6.63
C ASN A 16 6.12 -3.84 -6.26
N ALA A 17 6.62 -2.71 -6.72
CA ALA A 17 5.97 -1.44 -6.48
C ALA A 17 4.53 -1.47 -7.01
N ALA A 18 3.59 -1.00 -6.17
CA ALA A 18 2.17 -1.03 -6.51
C ALA A 18 1.86 -0.09 -7.68
N LEU A 19 1.11 -0.60 -8.65
CA LEU A 19 0.56 0.16 -9.77
C LEU A 19 -0.91 -0.23 -9.94
N ALA A 20 -1.81 0.75 -10.01
CA ALA A 20 -3.23 0.52 -10.22
C ALA A 20 -3.82 1.57 -11.16
N GLN A 21 -4.78 1.16 -11.99
CA GLN A 21 -5.55 2.08 -12.81
C GLN A 21 -6.70 2.68 -12.00
N ASP A 22 -6.98 3.96 -12.21
CA ASP A 22 -8.19 4.60 -11.71
C ASP A 22 -9.40 4.11 -12.52
N PRO A 23 -10.41 3.45 -11.91
CA PRO A 23 -11.59 2.97 -12.62
C PRO A 23 -12.44 4.07 -13.27
N PHE A 24 -12.21 5.32 -12.91
CA PHE A 24 -12.99 6.48 -13.36
C PHE A 24 -12.24 7.35 -14.38
N SER A 25 -11.04 6.94 -14.80
CA SER A 25 -10.19 7.73 -15.71
C SER A 25 -9.35 6.84 -16.60
N ASP A 26 -9.44 7.02 -17.93
CA ASP A 26 -8.67 6.24 -18.90
C ASP A 26 -7.15 6.41 -18.77
N CYS A 27 -6.70 7.58 -18.32
CA CYS A 27 -5.29 7.92 -18.07
C CYS A 27 -4.95 8.10 -16.59
N GLY A 28 -5.89 7.80 -15.69
CA GLY A 28 -5.68 7.84 -14.26
C GLY A 28 -4.90 6.63 -13.78
N LEU A 29 -3.74 6.86 -13.15
CA LEU A 29 -2.92 5.79 -12.59
C LEU A 29 -2.46 6.18 -11.18
N TYR A 30 -2.43 5.19 -10.29
CA TYR A 30 -1.82 5.28 -8.98
C TYR A 30 -0.50 4.51 -8.95
N PHE A 31 0.51 5.05 -8.29
CA PHE A 31 1.80 4.39 -8.10
C PHE A 31 2.25 4.48 -6.64
N GLY A 32 2.76 3.36 -6.09
CA GLY A 32 3.18 3.25 -4.70
C GLY A 32 4.70 3.38 -4.52
N THR A 33 5.11 4.33 -3.69
CA THR A 33 6.42 4.38 -3.04
C THR A 33 6.20 4.22 -1.54
N GLN A 34 6.69 5.09 -0.66
CA GLN A 34 6.12 5.30 0.68
C GLN A 34 4.89 6.21 0.62
N PHE A 35 4.71 6.90 -0.49
CA PHE A 35 3.58 7.76 -0.81
C PHE A 35 2.74 7.13 -1.93
N VAL A 36 1.47 7.54 -2.01
CA VAL A 36 0.67 7.33 -3.21
C VAL A 36 0.89 8.50 -4.16
N HIS A 37 1.34 8.18 -5.36
CA HIS A 37 1.42 9.10 -6.48
C HIS A 37 0.22 8.88 -7.39
N TYR A 38 -0.32 9.95 -7.93
CA TYR A 38 -1.44 9.91 -8.87
C TYR A 38 -1.15 10.75 -10.11
N THR A 39 -1.52 10.24 -11.26
CA THR A 39 -1.46 10.92 -12.54
C THR A 39 -2.83 10.90 -13.22
N THR A 40 -3.12 11.91 -14.04
CA THR A 40 -4.31 11.98 -14.90
C THR A 40 -3.96 12.06 -16.39
N ASP A 41 -2.68 11.96 -16.72
CA ASP A 41 -2.14 12.12 -18.06
C ASP A 41 -1.26 10.94 -18.50
N CYS A 42 -1.69 9.72 -18.12
CA CYS A 42 -1.01 8.47 -18.48
C CYS A 42 0.45 8.39 -18.00
N GLY A 43 0.79 9.05 -16.89
CA GLY A 43 2.12 8.97 -16.27
C GLY A 43 3.12 10.01 -16.73
N ASN A 44 2.70 11.05 -17.47
CA ASN A 44 3.60 12.14 -17.85
C ASN A 44 3.90 13.07 -16.66
N ASN A 45 2.89 13.35 -15.83
CA ASN A 45 3.05 14.14 -14.61
C ASN A 45 2.45 13.41 -13.40
N TRP A 46 3.13 13.47 -12.25
CA TRP A 46 2.71 12.80 -11.03
C TRP A 46 2.55 13.78 -9.88
N LYS A 47 1.52 13.57 -9.09
CA LYS A 47 1.24 14.32 -7.86
C LYS A 47 1.22 13.35 -6.68
N ILE A 48 1.87 13.70 -5.58
CA ILE A 48 1.74 12.99 -4.30
C ILE A 48 0.40 13.36 -3.68
N ILE A 49 -0.40 12.34 -3.33
CA ILE A 49 -1.74 12.49 -2.74
C ILE A 49 -1.84 11.86 -1.34
N SER A 50 -0.73 11.49 -0.72
CA SER A 50 -0.72 10.95 0.64
C SER A 50 0.48 11.45 1.44
N PRO A 51 0.43 11.39 2.78
CA PRO A 51 1.64 11.35 3.61
C PRO A 51 2.39 10.02 3.40
N ASP A 52 3.51 9.81 4.13
CA ASP A 52 4.12 8.47 4.26
C ASP A 52 3.11 7.53 4.94
N LEU A 53 2.66 6.50 4.21
CA LEU A 53 1.63 5.55 4.68
C LEU A 53 2.22 4.32 5.38
N THR A 54 3.53 4.22 5.42
CA THR A 54 4.27 3.12 6.03
C THR A 54 4.49 3.35 7.53
N THR A 55 5.17 2.44 8.20
CA THR A 55 5.62 2.66 9.59
C THR A 55 6.78 3.65 9.65
N ASN A 56 7.45 3.89 8.51
CA ASN A 56 8.68 4.70 8.39
C ASN A 56 9.77 4.32 9.41
N ASP A 57 9.84 3.04 9.76
CA ASP A 57 10.82 2.51 10.70
C ASP A 57 12.22 2.54 10.10
N SER A 58 13.08 3.40 10.60
CA SER A 58 14.44 3.58 10.09
C SER A 58 15.32 2.34 10.23
N LEU A 59 15.04 1.45 11.18
CA LEU A 59 15.76 0.18 11.32
C LEU A 59 15.39 -0.78 10.20
N LYS A 60 14.14 -0.81 9.78
CA LYS A 60 13.66 -1.63 8.66
C LYS A 60 14.16 -1.12 7.30
N GLN A 61 14.58 0.13 7.20
CA GLN A 61 15.13 0.74 5.98
C GLN A 61 16.62 0.44 5.77
N LYS A 62 17.28 -0.22 6.72
CA LYS A 62 18.66 -0.68 6.57
C LYS A 62 18.65 -1.96 5.74
N GLN A 63 18.93 -1.81 4.45
CA GLN A 63 19.05 -2.95 3.53
C GLN A 63 20.04 -3.98 4.06
N GLY A 64 19.77 -5.25 3.81
CA GLY A 64 20.61 -6.37 4.27
C GLY A 64 20.48 -6.73 5.76
N SER A 65 19.86 -5.89 6.59
CA SER A 65 19.63 -6.16 8.02
C SER A 65 18.19 -5.86 8.47
N SER A 66 17.28 -5.56 7.54
CA SER A 66 15.91 -5.10 7.85
C SER A 66 14.89 -6.22 8.07
N GLY A 67 15.35 -7.48 8.23
CA GLY A 67 14.48 -8.58 8.70
C GLY A 67 13.45 -9.07 7.68
N GLY A 68 13.71 -8.99 6.42
CA GLY A 68 12.81 -9.48 5.36
C GLY A 68 13.39 -9.36 3.98
N LEU A 69 14.50 -8.67 3.86
CA LEU A 69 15.26 -8.54 2.61
C LEU A 69 16.53 -9.38 2.69
N THR A 70 17.08 -9.76 1.53
CA THR A 70 18.35 -10.47 1.41
C THR A 70 19.54 -9.52 1.46
N PHE A 71 20.76 -10.04 1.69
CA PHE A 71 21.97 -9.20 1.73
C PHE A 71 22.35 -8.58 0.38
N ASP A 72 21.87 -9.13 -0.70
CA ASP A 72 22.13 -8.68 -2.07
C ASP A 72 21.03 -7.75 -2.62
N VAL A 73 20.23 -7.15 -1.76
CA VAL A 73 19.18 -6.23 -2.15
C VAL A 73 19.71 -5.05 -2.96
N THR A 74 18.98 -4.70 -4.01
CA THR A 74 19.29 -3.54 -4.84
C THR A 74 18.57 -2.29 -4.33
N GLY A 75 18.82 -1.14 -4.94
CA GLY A 75 18.10 0.09 -4.62
C GLY A 75 16.58 0.04 -4.88
N ALA A 76 16.09 -0.98 -5.61
CA ALA A 76 14.66 -1.21 -5.85
C ALA A 76 14.00 -2.12 -4.80
N GLU A 77 14.74 -2.64 -3.84
CA GLU A 77 14.24 -3.52 -2.78
C GLU A 77 14.22 -2.80 -1.43
N ASN A 78 13.64 -1.62 -1.40
CA ASN A 78 13.46 -0.91 -0.13
C ASN A 78 12.34 -1.54 0.68
N TYR A 79 12.49 -1.48 2.00
CA TYR A 79 11.44 -1.80 2.96
C TYR A 79 10.73 -0.53 3.43
N THR A 80 9.57 -0.66 4.10
CA THR A 80 8.63 0.43 4.42
C THR A 80 8.13 1.11 3.15
N THR A 81 7.46 0.31 2.32
CA THR A 81 6.96 0.71 1.00
C THR A 81 5.52 0.25 0.79
N ILE A 82 4.82 0.91 -0.13
CA ILE A 82 3.50 0.48 -0.59
C ILE A 82 3.69 -0.63 -1.64
N ILE A 83 3.04 -1.77 -1.42
CA ILE A 83 3.09 -2.93 -2.32
C ILE A 83 1.73 -3.30 -2.91
N CYS A 84 0.64 -2.68 -2.43
CA CYS A 84 -0.70 -2.88 -2.95
C CYS A 84 -1.47 -1.57 -2.94
N ILE A 85 -2.14 -1.26 -4.05
CA ILE A 85 -3.09 -0.15 -4.18
C ILE A 85 -4.36 -0.71 -4.82
N SER A 86 -5.52 -0.46 -4.20
CA SER A 86 -6.81 -0.98 -4.64
C SER A 86 -7.86 0.14 -4.66
N PRO A 87 -8.07 0.78 -5.82
CA PRO A 87 -9.13 1.78 -5.98
C PRO A 87 -10.51 1.14 -5.88
N SER A 88 -11.44 1.85 -5.26
CA SER A 88 -12.84 1.43 -5.23
C SER A 88 -13.47 1.56 -6.62
N PRO A 89 -14.24 0.58 -7.09
CA PRO A 89 -15.03 0.72 -8.31
C PRO A 89 -16.32 1.54 -8.11
N HIS A 90 -16.65 1.91 -6.87
CA HIS A 90 -17.90 2.60 -6.51
C HIS A 90 -17.73 4.10 -6.32
N ASP A 91 -16.55 4.55 -5.88
CA ASP A 91 -16.28 5.96 -5.56
C ASP A 91 -14.81 6.27 -5.81
N SER A 92 -14.54 7.21 -6.71
CA SER A 92 -13.20 7.68 -7.06
C SER A 92 -12.39 8.28 -5.89
N LYS A 93 -13.05 8.58 -4.78
CA LYS A 93 -12.42 9.12 -3.57
C LYS A 93 -11.95 8.04 -2.61
N VAL A 94 -12.36 6.78 -2.82
CA VAL A 94 -12.05 5.66 -1.94
C VAL A 94 -10.87 4.87 -2.50
N LEU A 95 -9.79 4.80 -1.72
CA LEU A 95 -8.57 4.09 -2.09
C LEU A 95 -8.03 3.32 -0.89
N TRP A 96 -7.75 2.04 -1.10
CA TRP A 96 -7.12 1.17 -0.13
C TRP A 96 -5.65 0.96 -0.49
N VAL A 97 -4.80 0.90 0.52
CA VAL A 97 -3.35 0.74 0.35
C VAL A 97 -2.80 -0.25 1.35
N GLY A 98 -2.00 -1.20 0.87
CA GLY A 98 -1.27 -2.17 1.67
C GLY A 98 0.24 -1.94 1.60
N THR A 99 0.92 -2.11 2.74
CA THR A 99 2.37 -1.94 2.84
C THR A 99 3.09 -3.23 3.17
N ASP A 100 4.38 -3.28 2.92
CA ASP A 100 5.27 -4.41 3.26
C ASP A 100 5.59 -4.49 4.75
N ASP A 101 5.18 -3.51 5.53
CA ASP A 101 5.42 -3.42 6.98
C ASP A 101 4.14 -3.46 7.81
N GLY A 102 3.00 -3.88 7.20
CA GLY A 102 1.80 -4.32 7.89
C GLY A 102 0.69 -3.27 8.02
N ASN A 103 0.81 -2.12 7.38
CA ASN A 103 -0.27 -1.14 7.39
C ASN A 103 -1.32 -1.45 6.32
N VAL A 104 -2.59 -1.31 6.69
CA VAL A 104 -3.72 -1.23 5.77
C VAL A 104 -4.32 0.15 5.90
N GLN A 105 -4.08 0.98 4.92
CA GLN A 105 -4.49 2.38 4.91
C GLN A 105 -5.71 2.58 4.02
N LEU A 106 -6.58 3.48 4.43
CA LEU A 106 -7.80 3.83 3.70
C LEU A 106 -7.98 5.35 3.65
N THR A 107 -8.25 5.87 2.46
CA THR A 107 -8.84 7.20 2.28
C THR A 107 -10.26 7.08 1.75
N LYS A 108 -11.13 8.02 2.10
CA LYS A 108 -12.51 8.18 1.58
C LYS A 108 -12.78 9.58 1.04
N ASP A 109 -11.74 10.36 0.87
CA ASP A 109 -11.84 11.77 0.46
C ASP A 109 -10.83 12.16 -0.63
N GLY A 110 -10.36 11.16 -1.38
CA GLY A 110 -9.41 11.36 -2.49
C GLY A 110 -7.99 11.68 -2.03
N GLY A 111 -7.59 11.14 -0.87
CA GLY A 111 -6.23 11.28 -0.35
C GLY A 111 -6.01 12.48 0.58
N LYS A 112 -7.06 13.24 0.92
CA LYS A 112 -6.93 14.36 1.86
C LYS A 112 -6.68 13.89 3.29
N THR A 113 -7.33 12.79 3.68
CA THR A 113 -7.12 12.13 4.97
C THR A 113 -6.90 10.63 4.77
N TRP A 114 -6.05 10.04 5.62
CA TRP A 114 -5.72 8.61 5.60
C TRP A 114 -5.86 8.01 7.00
N ASN A 115 -6.43 6.82 7.07
CA ASN A 115 -6.65 6.08 8.30
C ASN A 115 -6.05 4.69 8.21
N ASN A 116 -5.19 4.31 9.15
CA ASN A 116 -4.71 2.94 9.26
C ASN A 116 -5.80 2.06 9.90
N VAL A 117 -6.62 1.44 9.05
CA VAL A 117 -7.70 0.53 9.48
C VAL A 117 -7.18 -0.85 9.85
N GLY A 118 -5.96 -1.19 9.44
CA GLY A 118 -5.26 -2.43 9.77
C GLY A 118 -5.06 -2.60 11.27
N GLN A 119 -4.89 -1.51 12.02
CA GLN A 119 -4.74 -1.56 13.48
C GLN A 119 -5.92 -2.20 14.22
N LYS A 120 -7.08 -2.30 13.57
CA LYS A 120 -8.28 -2.94 14.12
C LYS A 120 -8.36 -4.44 13.82
N ILE A 121 -7.47 -4.97 13.00
CA ILE A 121 -7.45 -6.39 12.63
C ILE A 121 -6.88 -7.20 13.80
N LYS A 122 -7.75 -7.97 14.47
CA LYS A 122 -7.31 -8.87 15.54
C LYS A 122 -6.62 -10.10 14.94
N GLY A 123 -5.46 -10.45 15.49
CA GLY A 123 -4.71 -11.63 15.06
C GLY A 123 -3.89 -11.46 13.78
N GLN A 124 -3.75 -10.24 13.28
CA GLN A 124 -2.82 -10.00 12.17
C GLN A 124 -1.36 -10.27 12.60
N PRO A 125 -0.52 -10.78 11.71
CA PRO A 125 0.89 -10.98 11.99
C PRO A 125 1.59 -9.62 12.15
N LYS A 126 2.44 -9.51 13.16
CA LYS A 126 3.23 -8.28 13.38
C LYS A 126 4.13 -8.04 12.16
N ASN A 127 4.04 -6.85 11.57
CA ASN A 127 4.77 -6.48 10.36
C ASN A 127 4.54 -7.42 9.17
N GLY A 128 3.38 -8.08 9.12
CA GLY A 128 3.01 -8.93 7.99
C GLY A 128 2.86 -8.12 6.70
N TRP A 129 3.39 -8.62 5.60
CA TRP A 129 3.23 -7.99 4.30
C TRP A 129 1.77 -8.04 3.87
N VAL A 130 1.29 -6.95 3.27
CA VAL A 130 -0.06 -6.82 2.71
C VAL A 130 0.02 -6.83 1.17
N PRO A 131 0.25 -7.99 0.54
CA PRO A 131 0.49 -8.07 -0.90
C PRO A 131 -0.76 -7.82 -1.74
N GLN A 132 -1.94 -7.98 -1.15
CA GLN A 132 -3.19 -7.79 -1.90
C GLN A 132 -4.32 -7.29 -1.00
N ILE A 133 -5.07 -6.35 -1.53
CA ILE A 133 -6.38 -5.92 -1.05
C ILE A 133 -7.33 -6.04 -2.23
N GLU A 134 -8.44 -6.76 -2.06
CA GLU A 134 -9.50 -6.88 -3.05
C GLU A 134 -10.73 -6.13 -2.56
N VAL A 135 -11.09 -5.07 -3.28
CA VAL A 135 -12.30 -4.29 -2.99
C VAL A 135 -13.47 -4.92 -3.74
N SER A 136 -14.57 -5.15 -3.03
CA SER A 136 -15.75 -5.77 -3.62
C SER A 136 -16.36 -4.91 -4.72
N PRO A 137 -16.69 -5.49 -5.89
CA PRO A 137 -17.45 -4.79 -6.93
C PRO A 137 -18.95 -4.68 -6.60
N HIS A 138 -19.41 -5.30 -5.51
CA HIS A 138 -20.83 -5.37 -5.16
C HIS A 138 -21.21 -4.49 -3.97
N ASN A 139 -20.26 -4.22 -3.06
CA ASN A 139 -20.51 -3.47 -1.83
C ASN A 139 -19.36 -2.49 -1.59
N ALA A 140 -19.65 -1.21 -1.57
CA ALA A 140 -18.66 -0.14 -1.45
C ALA A 140 -17.80 -0.21 -0.17
N GLY A 141 -18.36 -0.74 0.93
CA GLY A 141 -17.67 -0.87 2.21
C GLY A 141 -16.90 -2.18 2.38
N GLU A 142 -16.98 -3.07 1.41
CA GLU A 142 -16.46 -4.43 1.52
C GLU A 142 -15.08 -4.57 0.89
N ALA A 143 -14.18 -5.21 1.62
CA ALA A 143 -12.85 -5.57 1.12
C ALA A 143 -12.31 -6.82 1.81
N PHE A 144 -11.47 -7.55 1.08
CA PHE A 144 -10.63 -8.62 1.59
C PHE A 144 -9.18 -8.16 1.63
N VAL A 145 -8.49 -8.45 2.73
CA VAL A 145 -7.07 -8.16 2.90
C VAL A 145 -6.33 -9.47 3.08
N VAL A 146 -5.33 -9.70 2.24
CA VAL A 146 -4.41 -10.84 2.37
C VAL A 146 -3.12 -10.36 3.03
N MET A 147 -2.63 -11.15 3.98
CA MET A 147 -1.31 -10.93 4.56
C MET A 147 -0.47 -12.20 4.50
N ASN A 148 0.84 -12.05 4.39
CA ASN A 148 1.79 -13.14 4.56
C ASN A 148 2.90 -12.76 5.56
N ASN A 149 3.49 -13.77 6.19
CA ASN A 149 4.52 -13.55 7.20
C ASN A 149 5.65 -14.61 7.12
N TYR A 150 5.82 -15.23 5.95
CA TYR A 150 6.81 -16.29 5.75
C TYR A 150 8.25 -15.84 6.01
N ARG A 151 8.53 -14.54 5.86
CA ARG A 151 9.83 -13.94 6.19
C ARG A 151 10.18 -14.02 7.68
N GLN A 152 9.16 -14.24 8.53
CA GLN A 152 9.28 -14.44 9.97
C GLN A 152 9.04 -15.92 10.37
N ASN A 153 9.20 -16.87 9.43
CA ASN A 153 8.93 -18.31 9.59
C ASN A 153 7.48 -18.62 10.02
N ASP A 154 6.55 -17.75 9.68
CA ASP A 154 5.12 -17.95 9.90
C ASP A 154 4.42 -18.17 8.55
N TRP A 155 4.07 -19.42 8.28
CA TRP A 155 3.54 -19.88 7.00
C TRP A 155 2.01 -19.95 6.96
N LYS A 156 1.32 -19.42 7.98
CA LYS A 156 -0.14 -19.42 8.01
C LYS A 156 -0.69 -18.51 6.91
N PRO A 157 -1.80 -18.89 6.28
CA PRO A 157 -2.56 -18.00 5.42
C PRO A 157 -3.35 -17.02 6.30
N TYR A 158 -3.25 -15.74 5.96
CA TYR A 158 -4.00 -14.69 6.64
C TYR A 158 -4.90 -14.00 5.63
N VAL A 159 -6.22 -14.11 5.85
CA VAL A 159 -7.23 -13.40 5.07
C VAL A 159 -8.21 -12.74 6.04
N PHE A 160 -8.41 -11.46 5.87
CA PHE A 160 -9.32 -10.67 6.69
C PHE A 160 -10.39 -10.03 5.81
N HIS A 161 -11.61 -9.98 6.32
CA HIS A 161 -12.77 -9.46 5.60
C HIS A 161 -13.44 -8.36 6.41
N THR A 162 -13.83 -7.30 5.75
CA THR A 162 -14.63 -6.19 6.27
C THR A 162 -15.80 -5.90 5.33
N THR A 163 -16.90 -5.38 5.88
CA THR A 163 -18.06 -4.89 5.11
C THR A 163 -18.40 -3.43 5.43
N ASP A 164 -17.57 -2.77 6.24
CA ASP A 164 -17.82 -1.45 6.79
C ASP A 164 -16.58 -0.52 6.75
N PHE A 165 -15.84 -0.58 5.64
CA PHE A 165 -14.63 0.22 5.44
C PHE A 165 -13.56 0.00 6.52
N GLY A 166 -13.41 -1.23 7.02
CA GLY A 166 -12.41 -1.56 8.03
C GLY A 166 -12.76 -1.08 9.44
N ALA A 167 -14.01 -0.74 9.71
CA ALA A 167 -14.44 -0.44 11.07
C ALA A 167 -14.48 -1.71 11.94
N LYS A 168 -14.82 -2.86 11.32
CA LYS A 168 -14.76 -4.21 11.90
C LYS A 168 -14.14 -5.19 10.90
N TRP A 169 -13.55 -6.24 11.46
CA TRP A 169 -12.88 -7.29 10.69
C TRP A 169 -13.28 -8.67 11.21
#